data_71aabee55e07447c2ca0c648f82e18eb
#
_entry.id   71aabee55e07447c2ca0c648f82e18eb
#
_cell.length_a   1.000
_cell.length_b   1.000
_cell.length_c   1.000
_cell.angle_alpha   90.00
_cell.angle_beta   90.00
_cell.angle_gamma   90.00
#
_symmetry.space_group_name_H-M   'P 1'
#
loop_
_entity.id
_entity.type
_entity.pdbx_description
1 polymer ?
#
loop_
_entity_poly.entity_id
_entity_poly.type
_entity_poly.pdbx_seq_one_letter_code
_entity_poly.pdbx_strand_id
1 'polypeptide(L)'
;MMHAKILVVEDEPVIALDLEQRLLQLGYQVAGIADAAEVALKLVDQTYPNLVLADIRLQGQIDGIDLAAQIRDRYNLPVVFLTAHADAATLDRAITTRPFGYLVKPFQSHDLNTTIAVALSRHQAELAIQTALQQEQELNDL
;
A
#
# COMPACT_ATOMS: atom_id res chain seq x y z
N MET A 1 2.64 8.17 -20.09
CA MET A 1 1.92 7.54 -18.96
C MET A 1 2.85 7.36 -17.79
N MET A 2 2.43 7.84 -16.65
CA MET A 2 3.24 7.67 -15.44
C MET A 2 3.21 6.23 -14.99
N HIS A 3 4.39 5.67 -14.77
CA HIS A 3 4.52 4.36 -14.18
C HIS A 3 4.53 4.54 -12.65
N ALA A 4 3.48 4.11 -12.00
CA ALA A 4 3.41 4.18 -10.55
C ALA A 4 4.52 3.33 -9.92
N LYS A 5 5.05 3.84 -8.83
CA LYS A 5 6.14 3.21 -8.09
C LYS A 5 5.56 2.49 -6.88
N ILE A 6 5.78 1.20 -6.80
CA ILE A 6 5.19 0.32 -5.79
C ILE A 6 6.29 -0.16 -4.84
N LEU A 7 6.05 0.00 -3.55
CA LEU A 7 6.91 -0.61 -2.53
C LEU A 7 6.30 -1.94 -2.11
N VAL A 8 7.12 -2.99 -2.11
CA VAL A 8 6.70 -4.34 -1.70
C VAL A 8 7.22 -4.60 -0.30
N VAL A 9 6.33 -5.01 0.61
CA VAL A 9 6.70 -5.40 1.97
C VAL A 9 6.31 -6.85 2.17
N GLU A 10 7.28 -7.74 2.09
CA GLU A 10 7.11 -9.19 2.14
C GLU A 10 8.37 -9.82 2.68
N ASP A 11 8.24 -10.65 3.72
CA ASP A 11 9.37 -11.28 4.37
C ASP A 11 9.81 -12.60 3.75
N GLU A 12 9.01 -13.19 2.85
CA GLU A 12 9.38 -14.40 2.11
C GLU A 12 10.06 -14.03 0.79
N PRO A 13 11.36 -14.32 0.61
CA PRO A 13 12.09 -13.83 -0.57
C PRO A 13 11.52 -14.33 -1.90
N VAL A 14 11.03 -15.56 -1.96
CA VAL A 14 10.47 -16.12 -3.20
C VAL A 14 9.21 -15.38 -3.61
N ILE A 15 8.34 -15.09 -2.65
CA ILE A 15 7.10 -14.34 -2.90
C ILE A 15 7.42 -12.90 -3.30
N ALA A 16 8.36 -12.28 -2.62
CA ALA A 16 8.78 -10.91 -2.93
C ALA A 16 9.33 -10.78 -4.35
N LEU A 17 10.16 -11.72 -4.78
CA LEU A 17 10.72 -11.72 -6.13
C LEU A 17 9.65 -11.96 -7.19
N ASP A 18 8.70 -12.84 -6.93
CA ASP A 18 7.59 -13.09 -7.85
C ASP A 18 6.73 -11.83 -8.01
N LEU A 19 6.42 -11.14 -6.91
CA LEU A 19 5.69 -9.89 -6.96
C LEU A 19 6.45 -8.83 -7.75
N GLU A 20 7.73 -8.69 -7.52
CA GLU A 20 8.56 -7.73 -8.26
C GLU A 20 8.46 -7.98 -9.77
N GLN A 21 8.63 -9.22 -10.19
CA GLN A 21 8.57 -9.57 -11.61
C GLN A 21 7.19 -9.28 -12.21
N ARG A 22 6.13 -9.63 -11.50
CA ARG A 22 4.77 -9.36 -11.96
C ARG A 22 4.50 -7.87 -12.10
N LEU A 23 4.93 -7.08 -11.11
CA LEU A 23 4.75 -5.63 -11.15
C LEU A 23 5.48 -5.02 -12.33
N LEU A 24 6.72 -5.43 -12.59
CA LEU A 24 7.49 -4.95 -13.72
C LEU A 24 6.84 -5.31 -15.05
N GLN A 25 6.32 -6.53 -15.18
CA GLN A 25 5.61 -6.97 -16.38
C GLN A 25 4.32 -6.17 -16.62
N LEU A 26 3.66 -5.73 -15.55
CA LEU A 26 2.47 -4.91 -15.65
C LEU A 26 2.77 -3.43 -15.95
N GLY A 27 4.04 -3.05 -15.98
CA GLY A 27 4.45 -1.69 -16.30
C GLY A 27 4.68 -0.79 -15.09
N TYR A 28 4.59 -1.31 -13.89
CA TYR A 28 4.89 -0.54 -12.69
C TYR A 28 6.39 -0.49 -12.42
N GLN A 29 6.82 0.52 -11.69
CA GLN A 29 8.16 0.56 -11.11
C GLN A 29 8.11 -0.05 -9.72
N VAL A 30 9.21 -0.66 -9.29
CA VAL A 30 9.32 -1.21 -7.94
C VAL A 30 10.28 -0.32 -7.15
N ALA A 31 9.78 0.32 -6.11
CA ALA A 31 10.59 1.20 -5.27
C ALA A 31 11.63 0.43 -4.46
N GLY A 32 11.29 -0.81 -4.12
CA GLY A 32 12.16 -1.68 -3.35
C GLY A 32 11.34 -2.80 -2.74
N ILE A 33 12.04 -3.71 -2.08
CA ILE A 33 11.45 -4.82 -1.33
C ILE A 33 11.93 -4.69 0.11
N ALA A 34 10.98 -4.62 1.03
CA ALA A 34 11.27 -4.60 2.46
C ALA A 34 10.83 -5.91 3.09
N ASP A 35 11.67 -6.49 3.92
CA ASP A 35 11.38 -7.72 4.64
C ASP A 35 10.81 -7.48 6.04
N ALA A 36 10.76 -6.24 6.48
CA ALA A 36 10.26 -5.85 7.78
C ALA A 36 9.70 -4.42 7.73
N ALA A 37 8.86 -4.09 8.70
CA ALA A 37 8.22 -2.78 8.75
C ALA A 37 9.23 -1.63 8.87
N GLU A 38 10.27 -1.80 9.64
CA GLU A 38 11.31 -0.77 9.84
C GLU A 38 12.04 -0.45 8.54
N VAL A 39 12.34 -1.47 7.74
CA VAL A 39 12.95 -1.30 6.42
C VAL A 39 11.98 -0.60 5.47
N ALA A 40 10.70 -0.98 5.54
CA ALA A 40 9.67 -0.36 4.71
C ALA A 40 9.55 1.15 4.98
N LEU A 41 9.55 1.56 6.24
CA LEU A 41 9.46 2.98 6.59
C LEU A 41 10.65 3.78 6.06
N LYS A 42 11.86 3.21 6.12
CA LYS A 42 13.03 3.85 5.54
C LYS A 42 12.93 3.99 4.02
N LEU A 43 12.42 2.95 3.35
CA LEU A 43 12.26 3.00 1.90
C LEU A 43 11.18 3.99 1.48
N VAL A 44 10.12 4.15 2.27
CA VAL A 44 9.12 5.18 2.00
C VAL A 44 9.77 6.56 2.01
N ASP A 45 10.58 6.86 3.03
CA ASP A 45 11.31 8.14 3.11
C ASP A 45 12.27 8.36 1.95
N GLN A 46 12.93 7.31 1.49
CA GLN A 46 13.97 7.41 0.47
C GLN A 46 13.43 7.44 -0.95
N THR A 47 12.35 6.72 -1.22
CA THR A 47 11.89 6.47 -2.59
C THR A 47 10.59 7.17 -2.96
N TYR A 48 9.80 7.62 -1.99
CA TYR A 48 8.49 8.25 -2.20
C TYR A 48 7.60 7.41 -3.12
N PRO A 49 7.21 6.18 -2.71
CA PRO A 49 6.38 5.33 -3.55
C PRO A 49 4.97 5.90 -3.70
N ASN A 50 4.26 5.44 -4.71
CA ASN A 50 2.86 5.82 -4.93
C ASN A 50 1.90 4.92 -4.18
N LEU A 51 2.31 3.68 -3.88
CA LEU A 51 1.48 2.70 -3.22
C LEU A 51 2.37 1.67 -2.53
N VAL A 52 1.88 1.12 -1.43
CA VAL A 52 2.57 0.07 -0.69
C VAL A 52 1.74 -1.21 -0.73
N LEU A 53 2.36 -2.30 -1.20
CA LEU A 53 1.81 -3.65 -1.09
C LEU A 53 2.44 -4.29 0.14
N ALA A 54 1.65 -4.64 1.13
CA ALA A 54 2.18 -5.15 2.40
C ALA A 54 1.48 -6.42 2.82
N ASP A 55 2.28 -7.44 3.14
CA ASP A 55 1.75 -8.62 3.80
C ASP A 55 1.19 -8.21 5.17
N ILE A 56 0.02 -8.71 5.51
CA ILE A 56 -0.57 -8.47 6.82
C ILE A 56 0.32 -9.03 7.92
N ARG A 57 0.91 -10.21 7.69
CA ARG A 57 1.77 -10.87 8.66
C ARG A 57 3.23 -10.70 8.30
N LEU A 58 3.90 -9.84 9.06
CA LEU A 58 5.34 -9.65 8.97
C LEU A 58 5.99 -10.13 10.25
N GLN A 59 7.20 -10.63 10.12
CA GLN A 59 8.02 -10.96 11.28
C GLN A 59 8.56 -9.68 11.91
N GLY A 60 8.75 -9.73 13.24
CA GLY A 60 9.28 -8.59 13.97
C GLY A 60 8.28 -7.98 14.93
N GLN A 61 8.61 -6.82 15.49
CA GLN A 61 7.80 -6.13 16.50
C GLN A 61 6.58 -5.42 15.91
N ILE A 62 6.67 -5.01 14.66
CA ILE A 62 5.61 -4.28 13.97
C ILE A 62 5.10 -5.16 12.83
N ASP A 63 3.81 -5.49 12.84
CA ASP A 63 3.20 -6.27 11.76
C ASP A 63 2.72 -5.35 10.62
N GLY A 64 2.17 -5.97 9.56
CA GLY A 64 1.73 -5.22 8.39
C GLY A 64 0.59 -4.25 8.68
N ILE A 65 -0.26 -4.56 9.64
CA ILE A 65 -1.38 -3.69 10.03
C ILE A 65 -0.85 -2.44 10.74
N ASP A 66 0.06 -2.60 11.68
CA ASP A 66 0.68 -1.47 12.37
C ASP A 66 1.47 -0.59 11.39
N LEU A 67 2.19 -1.22 10.45
CA LEU A 67 2.90 -0.51 9.40
C LEU A 67 1.94 0.33 8.56
N ALA A 68 0.80 -0.24 8.14
CA ALA A 68 -0.18 0.47 7.34
C ALA A 68 -0.73 1.71 8.06
N ALA A 69 -0.99 1.58 9.37
CA ALA A 69 -1.46 2.71 10.16
C ALA A 69 -0.42 3.83 10.20
N GLN A 70 0.86 3.50 10.37
CA GLN A 70 1.93 4.49 10.38
C GLN A 70 2.11 5.16 9.02
N ILE A 71 2.03 4.39 7.93
CA ILE A 71 2.14 4.93 6.58
C ILE A 71 0.99 5.89 6.29
N ARG A 72 -0.23 5.51 6.65
CA ARG A 72 -1.39 6.38 6.46
C ARG A 72 -1.23 7.70 7.23
N ASP A 73 -0.85 7.60 8.49
CA ASP A 73 -0.81 8.78 9.38
C ASP A 73 0.34 9.72 9.06
N ARG A 74 1.49 9.18 8.63
CA ARG A 74 2.69 9.97 8.36
C ARG A 74 2.82 10.44 6.92
N TYR A 75 2.41 9.60 5.96
CA TYR A 75 2.71 9.84 4.55
C TYR A 75 1.48 9.95 3.66
N ASN A 76 0.32 9.56 4.16
CA ASN A 76 -0.92 9.56 3.39
C ASN A 76 -0.77 8.80 2.06
N LEU A 77 -0.18 7.60 2.13
CA LEU A 77 -0.02 6.71 0.97
C LEU A 77 -1.03 5.57 1.03
N PRO A 78 -1.53 5.12 -0.11
CA PRO A 78 -2.44 3.98 -0.13
C PRO A 78 -1.70 2.68 0.16
N VAL A 79 -2.30 1.84 0.99
CA VAL A 79 -1.79 0.51 1.32
C VAL A 79 -2.77 -0.53 0.84
N VAL A 80 -2.27 -1.53 0.13
CA VAL A 80 -3.00 -2.72 -0.26
C VAL A 80 -2.40 -3.91 0.50
N PHE A 81 -3.25 -4.66 1.19
CA PHE A 81 -2.78 -5.81 1.95
C PHE A 81 -2.74 -7.08 1.12
N LEU A 82 -1.71 -7.88 1.38
CA LEU A 82 -1.60 -9.26 0.88
C LEU A 82 -1.88 -10.19 2.05
N THR A 83 -2.78 -11.14 1.87
CA THR A 83 -3.15 -12.06 2.94
C THR A 83 -3.31 -13.48 2.41
N ALA A 84 -2.80 -14.48 3.17
CA ALA A 84 -2.98 -15.89 2.83
C ALA A 84 -4.34 -16.40 3.29
N HIS A 85 -4.87 -15.84 4.37
CA HIS A 85 -6.16 -16.24 4.94
C HIS A 85 -6.91 -15.05 5.49
N ALA A 86 -8.22 -15.06 5.26
CA ALA A 86 -9.13 -14.09 5.83
C ALA A 86 -9.66 -14.63 7.18
N ASP A 87 -8.85 -14.53 8.25
CA ASP A 87 -9.39 -14.75 9.56
C ASP A 87 -10.08 -13.45 10.02
N ALA A 88 -11.25 -13.59 10.64
CA ALA A 88 -12.13 -12.47 10.94
C ALA A 88 -11.47 -11.43 11.87
N ALA A 89 -10.73 -11.88 12.86
CA ALA A 89 -10.08 -10.97 13.81
C ALA A 89 -8.98 -10.14 13.15
N THR A 90 -8.20 -10.76 12.26
CA THR A 90 -7.16 -10.07 11.50
C THR A 90 -7.76 -9.06 10.52
N LEU A 91 -8.85 -9.45 9.84
CA LEU A 91 -9.55 -8.54 8.93
C LEU A 91 -10.14 -7.34 9.67
N ASP A 92 -10.73 -7.55 10.84
CA ASP A 92 -11.30 -6.46 11.63
C ASP A 92 -10.22 -5.44 12.03
N ARG A 93 -9.04 -5.91 12.41
CA ARG A 93 -7.90 -5.02 12.68
C ARG A 93 -7.45 -4.28 11.43
N ALA A 94 -7.36 -4.99 10.32
CA ALA A 94 -6.90 -4.40 9.06
C ALA A 94 -7.86 -3.30 8.56
N ILE A 95 -9.16 -3.50 8.69
CA ILE A 95 -10.17 -2.53 8.28
C ILE A 95 -10.00 -1.19 9.01
N THR A 96 -9.59 -1.20 10.27
CA THR A 96 -9.40 0.04 11.03
C THR A 96 -8.30 0.93 10.46
N THR A 97 -7.38 0.38 9.68
CA THR A 97 -6.31 1.15 9.03
C THR A 97 -6.74 1.81 7.73
N ARG A 98 -7.98 1.57 7.28
CA ARG A 98 -8.56 2.08 6.03
C ARG A 98 -7.70 1.75 4.82
N PRO A 99 -7.44 0.45 4.55
CA PRO A 99 -6.66 0.06 3.39
C PRO A 99 -7.44 0.34 2.11
N PHE A 100 -6.71 0.50 1.02
CA PHE A 100 -7.32 0.74 -0.28
C PHE A 100 -7.64 -0.55 -1.03
N GLY A 101 -7.28 -1.71 -0.49
CA GLY A 101 -7.63 -2.99 -1.06
C GLY A 101 -6.97 -4.15 -0.36
N TYR A 102 -7.38 -5.35 -0.77
CA TYR A 102 -6.86 -6.62 -0.27
C TYR A 102 -6.64 -7.55 -1.44
N LEU A 103 -5.58 -8.35 -1.37
CA LEU A 103 -5.36 -9.46 -2.29
C LEU A 103 -5.16 -10.73 -1.48
N VAL A 104 -5.98 -11.74 -1.74
CA VAL A 104 -5.88 -13.04 -1.08
C VAL A 104 -4.98 -13.95 -1.91
N LYS A 105 -3.95 -14.50 -1.28
CA LYS A 105 -3.03 -15.43 -1.93
C LYS A 105 -3.69 -16.81 -2.09
N PRO A 106 -3.49 -17.53 -3.19
CA PRO A 106 -2.80 -17.10 -4.40
C PRO A 106 -3.69 -16.20 -5.25
N PHE A 107 -3.09 -15.22 -5.95
CA PHE A 107 -3.83 -14.33 -6.84
C PHE A 107 -3.18 -14.31 -8.22
N GLN A 108 -3.96 -13.92 -9.22
CA GLN A 108 -3.47 -13.78 -10.61
C GLN A 108 -2.96 -12.36 -10.84
N SER A 109 -2.12 -12.20 -11.86
CA SER A 109 -1.58 -10.88 -12.20
C SER A 109 -2.68 -9.88 -12.58
N HIS A 110 -3.78 -10.35 -13.17
CA HIS A 110 -4.93 -9.50 -13.46
C HIS A 110 -5.54 -8.91 -12.17
N ASP A 111 -5.68 -9.73 -11.14
CA ASP A 111 -6.22 -9.28 -9.85
C ASP A 111 -5.29 -8.26 -9.19
N LEU A 112 -3.99 -8.51 -9.27
CA LEU A 112 -2.98 -7.59 -8.77
C LEU A 112 -3.08 -6.23 -9.46
N ASN A 113 -3.14 -6.23 -10.79
CA ASN A 113 -3.24 -5.00 -11.56
C ASN A 113 -4.52 -4.23 -11.24
N THR A 114 -5.66 -4.92 -11.23
CA THR A 114 -6.96 -4.28 -10.96
C THR A 114 -6.97 -3.65 -9.56
N THR A 115 -6.49 -4.38 -8.56
CA THR A 115 -6.47 -3.88 -7.18
C THR A 115 -5.59 -2.65 -7.04
N ILE A 116 -4.40 -2.66 -7.65
CA ILE A 116 -3.49 -1.52 -7.61
C ILE A 116 -4.10 -0.32 -8.34
N ALA A 117 -4.64 -0.52 -9.53
CA ALA A 117 -5.21 0.56 -10.33
C ALA A 117 -6.39 1.22 -9.60
N VAL A 118 -7.27 0.44 -9.00
CA VAL A 118 -8.40 0.95 -8.23
C VAL A 118 -7.91 1.71 -7.00
N ALA A 119 -6.91 1.16 -6.27
CA ALA A 119 -6.37 1.81 -5.09
C ALA A 119 -5.74 3.17 -5.42
N LEU A 120 -4.95 3.24 -6.48
CA LEU A 120 -4.33 4.49 -6.92
C LEU A 120 -5.39 5.53 -7.31
N SER A 121 -6.40 5.11 -8.06
CA SER A 121 -7.48 6.00 -8.49
C SER A 121 -8.28 6.54 -7.30
N ARG A 122 -8.63 5.68 -6.36
CA ARG A 122 -9.37 6.10 -5.16
C ARG A 122 -8.56 7.06 -4.30
N HIS A 123 -7.26 6.81 -4.16
CA HIS A 123 -6.38 7.68 -3.38
C HIS A 123 -6.28 9.05 -4.02
N GLN A 124 -6.14 9.13 -5.35
CA GLN A 124 -6.12 10.40 -6.06
C GLN A 124 -7.43 11.18 -5.88
N ALA A 125 -8.56 10.48 -5.92
CA ALA A 125 -9.86 11.12 -5.69
C ALA A 125 -9.98 11.68 -4.27
N GLU A 126 -9.51 10.94 -3.27
CA GLU A 126 -9.50 11.43 -1.89
C GLU A 126 -8.60 12.65 -1.71
N LEU A 127 -7.41 12.66 -2.34
CA LEU A 127 -6.52 13.80 -2.28
C LEU A 127 -7.16 15.05 -2.91
N ALA A 128 -7.88 14.88 -4.02
CA ALA A 128 -8.56 15.98 -4.68
C ALA A 128 -9.68 16.56 -3.79
N ILE A 129 -10.44 15.70 -3.11
CA ILE A 129 -11.47 16.12 -2.17
C ILE A 129 -10.86 16.88 -1.00
N GLN A 130 -9.79 16.38 -0.41
CA GLN A 130 -9.11 17.03 0.70
C GLN A 130 -8.58 18.41 0.30
N THR A 131 -8.00 18.51 -0.89
CA THR A 131 -7.50 19.77 -1.40
C THR A 131 -8.63 20.78 -1.60
N ALA A 132 -9.75 20.35 -2.18
CA ALA A 132 -10.91 21.22 -2.39
C ALA A 132 -11.49 21.71 -1.08
N LEU A 133 -11.61 20.84 -0.08
CA LEU A 133 -12.11 21.22 1.25
C LEU A 133 -11.16 22.21 1.93
N GLN A 134 -9.86 22.02 1.80
CA GLN A 134 -8.87 22.92 2.38
C GLN A 134 -8.94 24.30 1.73
N GLN A 135 -9.09 24.39 0.42
CA GLN A 135 -9.24 25.66 -0.30
C GLN A 135 -10.51 26.39 0.12
N GLU A 136 -11.61 25.68 0.28
CA GLU A 136 -12.86 26.26 0.77
C GLU A 136 -12.71 26.82 2.17
N GLN A 137 -12.03 26.09 3.06
CA GLN A 137 -11.75 26.55 4.42
C GLN A 137 -10.91 27.84 4.40
N GLU A 138 -9.87 27.91 3.58
CA GLU A 138 -9.03 29.09 3.44
C GLU A 138 -9.83 30.31 2.96
N LEU A 139 -10.74 30.13 2.02
CA LEU A 139 -11.61 31.20 1.55
C LEU A 139 -12.56 31.69 2.64
N ASN A 140 -13.07 30.78 3.46
CA ASN A 140 -13.96 31.14 4.55
C ASN A 140 -13.25 31.89 5.70
N ASP A 141 -11.94 31.72 5.83
CA ASP A 141 -11.13 32.35 6.86
C ASP A 141 -10.68 33.78 6.46
N LEU A 142 -10.92 34.15 5.23
CA LEU A 142 -10.66 35.53 4.78
C LEU A 142 -11.79 36.46 5.19
#